data_bbeeb63b2465dc16bc54ca1adb916180
#
_entry.id   bbeeb63b2465dc16bc54ca1adb916180
#
_cell.length_a   1.000
_cell.length_b   1.000
_cell.length_c   1.000
_cell.angle_alpha   90.00
_cell.angle_beta   90.00
_cell.angle_gamma   90.00
#
_symmetry.space_group_name_H-M   'P 1'
#
loop_
_entity.id
_entity.type
_entity.pdbx_description
1 polymer ?
#
loop_
_entity_poly.entity_id
_entity_poly.type
_entity_poly.pdbx_seq_one_letter_code
_entity_poly.pdbx_strand_id
1 'polypeptide(L)'
;MSEASPKRLAFEQFALMARALGNEHRLELLDILIQGERGVEQLALAAHLTINNASQHLQQLRRAGLVTSRKNGTQVIYSLADPEVITLIRNLRHVAERNLAELGRVVERYYRDRDSLEPISRDELRARLRKGSVLVLDVRPTDEFAAGHLPGAISIPVSEIKRRLKEIPKSQDIVACCRGPYCVYSYEAIEILRPKGFRARRLDGGFSEWLAAGLPIERPRAPTRN
;
A
#
# COMPACT_ATOMS: atom_id res chain seq x y z
N MET A 1 11.32 -44.38 15.84
CA MET A 1 11.21 -42.94 15.48
C MET A 1 9.79 -42.53 15.84
N SER A 2 9.61 -41.65 16.83
CA SER A 2 8.27 -41.17 17.24
C SER A 2 7.68 -40.35 16.11
N GLU A 3 6.49 -40.72 15.61
CA GLU A 3 5.75 -39.90 14.67
C GLU A 3 5.51 -38.51 15.27
N ALA A 4 5.79 -37.44 14.48
CA ALA A 4 5.55 -36.08 14.91
C ALA A 4 4.05 -35.89 15.19
N SER A 5 3.71 -35.31 16.34
CA SER A 5 2.28 -35.07 16.66
C SER A 5 1.63 -34.17 15.60
N PRO A 6 0.31 -34.32 15.31
CA PRO A 6 -0.41 -33.48 14.34
C PRO A 6 -0.23 -31.99 14.59
N LYS A 7 -0.18 -31.58 15.87
CA LYS A 7 0.11 -30.20 16.28
C LYS A 7 1.48 -29.74 15.77
N ARG A 8 2.52 -30.55 15.92
CA ARG A 8 3.87 -30.22 15.47
C ARG A 8 3.94 -30.03 13.95
N LEU A 9 3.29 -30.95 13.21
CA LEU A 9 3.21 -30.83 11.74
C LEU A 9 2.54 -29.52 11.30
N ALA A 10 1.45 -29.11 11.99
CA ALA A 10 0.80 -27.82 11.72
C ALA A 10 1.77 -26.64 11.99
N PHE A 11 2.49 -26.65 13.12
CA PHE A 11 3.46 -25.60 13.44
C PHE A 11 4.64 -25.54 12.47
N GLU A 12 5.03 -26.64 11.86
CA GLU A 12 6.05 -26.67 10.79
C GLU A 12 5.56 -25.88 9.56
N GLN A 13 4.27 -25.99 9.20
CA GLN A 13 3.67 -25.21 8.09
C GLN A 13 3.56 -23.72 8.43
N PHE A 14 3.16 -23.38 9.67
CA PHE A 14 3.18 -21.98 10.11
C PHE A 14 4.60 -21.39 10.07
N ALA A 15 5.59 -22.16 10.50
CA ALA A 15 6.99 -21.75 10.43
C ALA A 15 7.50 -21.56 8.99
N LEU A 16 6.99 -22.34 8.02
CA LEU A 16 7.30 -22.14 6.60
C LEU A 16 6.85 -20.74 6.13
N MET A 17 5.61 -20.37 6.44
CA MET A 17 5.06 -19.06 6.09
C MET A 17 5.82 -17.95 6.83
N ALA A 18 6.08 -18.09 8.12
CA ALA A 18 6.81 -17.10 8.91
C ALA A 18 8.24 -16.87 8.38
N ARG A 19 8.94 -17.93 7.99
CA ARG A 19 10.27 -17.80 7.34
C ARG A 19 10.21 -17.07 6.01
N ALA A 20 9.11 -17.17 5.26
CA ALA A 20 8.94 -16.42 4.03
C ALA A 20 8.77 -14.91 4.30
N LEU A 21 8.22 -14.51 5.43
CA LEU A 21 8.12 -13.10 5.83
C LEU A 21 9.43 -12.53 6.40
N GLY A 22 10.35 -13.36 6.88
CA GLY A 22 11.60 -12.93 7.50
C GLY A 22 12.66 -12.45 6.49
N ASN A 23 12.29 -11.55 5.56
CA ASN A 23 13.22 -10.91 4.62
C ASN A 23 12.63 -9.60 4.10
N GLU A 24 13.44 -8.53 4.12
CA GLU A 24 13.02 -7.16 3.75
C GLU A 24 12.48 -7.05 2.32
N HIS A 25 13.15 -7.65 1.35
CA HIS A 25 12.72 -7.59 -0.06
C HIS A 25 11.39 -8.33 -0.28
N ARG A 26 11.13 -9.41 0.45
CA ARG A 26 9.85 -10.10 0.36
C ARG A 26 8.71 -9.30 0.99
N LEU A 27 8.98 -8.62 2.11
CA LEU A 27 8.02 -7.71 2.72
C LEU A 27 7.71 -6.53 1.79
N GLU A 28 8.72 -5.95 1.14
CA GLU A 28 8.56 -4.88 0.17
C GLU A 28 7.76 -5.33 -1.06
N LEU A 29 8.05 -6.51 -1.62
CA LEU A 29 7.27 -7.07 -2.73
C LEU A 29 5.80 -7.31 -2.35
N LEU A 30 5.52 -7.75 -1.12
CA LEU A 30 4.15 -7.86 -0.62
C LEU A 30 3.47 -6.49 -0.49
N ASP A 31 4.17 -5.47 0.02
CA ASP A 31 3.65 -4.11 0.13
C ASP A 31 3.29 -3.51 -1.24
N ILE A 32 4.11 -3.79 -2.27
CA ILE A 32 3.82 -3.40 -3.65
C ILE A 32 2.59 -4.17 -4.19
N LEU A 33 2.49 -5.46 -3.92
CA LEU A 33 1.36 -6.29 -4.36
C LEU A 33 0.03 -5.95 -3.65
N ILE A 34 0.07 -5.34 -2.47
CA ILE A 34 -1.13 -4.77 -1.82
C ILE A 34 -1.75 -3.67 -2.70
N GLN A 35 -0.95 -2.95 -3.48
CA GLN A 35 -1.43 -1.89 -4.36
C GLN A 35 -2.08 -2.42 -5.65
N GLY A 36 -1.88 -3.69 -5.98
CA GLY A 36 -2.44 -4.36 -7.16
C GLY A 36 -1.52 -5.42 -7.74
N GLU A 37 -2.07 -6.27 -8.59
CA GLU A 37 -1.31 -7.31 -9.30
C GLU A 37 -0.32 -6.69 -10.30
N ARG A 38 0.87 -7.34 -10.46
CA ARG A 38 1.94 -6.85 -11.33
C ARG A 38 2.77 -7.95 -11.94
N GLY A 39 3.38 -7.67 -13.09
CA GLY A 39 4.42 -8.50 -13.70
C GLY A 39 5.73 -8.48 -12.91
N VAL A 40 6.54 -9.54 -13.04
CA VAL A 40 7.82 -9.66 -12.34
C VAL A 40 8.79 -8.50 -12.63
N GLU A 41 8.80 -7.99 -13.86
CA GLU A 41 9.64 -6.85 -14.25
C GLU A 41 9.24 -5.57 -13.54
N GLN A 42 7.93 -5.30 -13.44
CA GLN A 42 7.40 -4.15 -12.70
C GLN A 42 7.69 -4.25 -11.21
N LEU A 43 7.56 -5.45 -10.63
CA LEU A 43 7.89 -5.72 -9.22
C LEU A 43 9.38 -5.52 -8.96
N ALA A 44 10.25 -6.03 -9.84
CA ALA A 44 11.69 -5.86 -9.74
C ALA A 44 12.08 -4.36 -9.78
N LEU A 45 11.52 -3.62 -10.73
CA LEU A 45 11.77 -2.17 -10.85
C LEU A 45 11.31 -1.42 -9.59
N ALA A 46 10.09 -1.70 -9.11
CA ALA A 46 9.49 -1.01 -7.97
C ALA A 46 10.20 -1.31 -6.65
N ALA A 47 10.78 -2.51 -6.50
CA ALA A 47 11.55 -2.93 -5.32
C ALA A 47 13.06 -2.74 -5.48
N HIS A 48 13.52 -2.05 -6.53
CA HIS A 48 14.95 -1.84 -6.83
C HIS A 48 15.78 -3.14 -6.87
N LEU A 49 15.18 -4.23 -7.37
CA LEU A 49 15.80 -5.55 -7.49
C LEU A 49 16.13 -5.88 -8.95
N THR A 50 17.06 -6.82 -9.15
CA THR A 50 17.18 -7.48 -10.45
C THR A 50 15.96 -8.41 -10.68
N ILE A 51 15.59 -8.63 -11.94
CA ILE A 51 14.48 -9.53 -12.29
C ILE A 51 14.70 -10.94 -11.71
N ASN A 52 15.93 -11.44 -11.73
CA ASN A 52 16.25 -12.75 -11.16
C ASN A 52 16.03 -12.80 -9.64
N ASN A 53 16.47 -11.77 -8.90
CA ASN A 53 16.26 -11.70 -7.45
C ASN A 53 14.77 -11.59 -7.12
N ALA A 54 14.04 -10.70 -7.80
CA ALA A 54 12.60 -10.57 -7.62
C ALA A 54 11.88 -11.90 -7.89
N SER A 55 12.24 -12.59 -8.98
CA SER A 55 11.66 -13.91 -9.32
C SER A 55 11.91 -14.94 -8.23
N GLN A 56 13.13 -15.01 -7.67
CA GLN A 56 13.45 -15.92 -6.57
C GLN A 56 12.63 -15.64 -5.31
N HIS A 57 12.53 -14.36 -4.91
CA HIS A 57 11.71 -13.95 -3.77
C HIS A 57 10.22 -14.24 -3.99
N LEU A 58 9.68 -13.96 -5.16
CA LEU A 58 8.29 -14.25 -5.52
C LEU A 58 7.99 -15.74 -5.53
N GLN A 59 8.93 -16.58 -5.99
CA GLN A 59 8.79 -18.04 -5.90
C GLN A 59 8.76 -18.54 -4.45
N GLN A 60 9.58 -17.96 -3.55
CA GLN A 60 9.53 -18.29 -2.13
C GLN A 60 8.19 -17.87 -1.49
N LEU A 61 7.71 -16.68 -1.78
CA LEU A 61 6.39 -16.23 -1.34
C LEU A 61 5.26 -17.11 -1.86
N ARG A 62 5.34 -17.56 -3.13
CA ARG A 62 4.37 -18.46 -3.72
C ARG A 62 4.38 -19.85 -3.07
N ARG A 63 5.56 -20.43 -2.79
CA ARG A 63 5.68 -21.70 -2.07
C ARG A 63 5.11 -21.63 -0.66
N ALA A 64 5.18 -20.45 -0.03
CA ALA A 64 4.61 -20.20 1.29
C ALA A 64 3.10 -19.86 1.25
N GLY A 65 2.47 -19.81 0.07
CA GLY A 65 1.05 -19.52 -0.07
C GLY A 65 0.68 -18.04 0.16
N LEU A 66 1.67 -17.12 0.13
CA LEU A 66 1.42 -15.67 0.32
C LEU A 66 1.08 -14.95 -0.98
N VAL A 67 1.52 -15.47 -2.12
CA VAL A 67 1.21 -14.94 -3.45
C VAL A 67 0.80 -16.05 -4.40
N THR A 68 0.00 -15.69 -5.41
CA THR A 68 -0.29 -16.53 -6.57
C THR A 68 0.33 -15.94 -7.82
N SER A 69 0.35 -16.72 -8.90
CA SER A 69 0.80 -16.23 -10.21
C SER A 69 -0.03 -16.82 -11.32
N ARG A 70 -0.27 -16.02 -12.38
CA ARG A 70 -0.90 -16.47 -13.62
C ARG A 70 -0.08 -16.02 -14.83
N LYS A 71 -0.16 -16.78 -15.92
CA LYS A 71 0.40 -16.34 -17.18
C LYS A 71 -0.55 -15.36 -17.87
N ASN A 72 0.01 -14.31 -18.46
CA ASN A 72 -0.69 -13.36 -19.30
C ASN A 72 0.18 -13.10 -20.55
N GLY A 73 -0.07 -13.86 -21.62
CA GLY A 73 0.85 -13.92 -22.76
C GLY A 73 2.23 -14.41 -22.37
N THR A 74 3.25 -13.62 -22.63
CA THR A 74 4.65 -13.89 -22.27
C THR A 74 5.01 -13.50 -20.82
N GLN A 75 4.14 -12.76 -20.15
CA GLN A 75 4.40 -12.27 -18.80
C GLN A 75 3.81 -13.18 -17.72
N VAL A 76 4.47 -13.20 -16.56
CA VAL A 76 3.95 -13.81 -15.34
C VAL A 76 3.49 -12.69 -14.41
N ILE A 77 2.19 -12.66 -14.14
CA ILE A 77 1.56 -11.68 -13.24
C ILE A 77 1.39 -12.32 -11.87
N TYR A 78 1.82 -11.59 -10.84
CA TYR A 78 1.69 -11.99 -9.44
C TYR A 78 0.60 -11.16 -8.75
N SER A 79 -0.09 -11.79 -7.80
CA SER A 79 -1.07 -11.16 -6.91
C SER A 79 -0.96 -11.77 -5.51
N LEU A 80 -1.51 -11.10 -4.50
CA LEU A 80 -1.68 -11.72 -3.19
C LEU A 80 -2.57 -12.97 -3.33
N ALA A 81 -2.25 -14.00 -2.56
CA ALA A 81 -3.02 -15.25 -2.58
C ALA A 81 -4.39 -15.10 -1.91
N ASP A 82 -4.48 -14.24 -0.91
CA ASP A 82 -5.65 -14.02 -0.07
C ASP A 82 -5.66 -12.58 0.45
N PRO A 83 -6.81 -11.91 0.56
CA PRO A 83 -6.94 -10.60 1.21
C PRO A 83 -6.42 -10.58 2.66
N GLU A 84 -6.47 -11.70 3.39
CA GLU A 84 -5.93 -11.81 4.75
C GLU A 84 -4.41 -11.60 4.83
N VAL A 85 -3.68 -11.74 3.73
CA VAL A 85 -2.26 -11.38 3.66
C VAL A 85 -2.07 -9.90 3.97
N ILE A 86 -2.98 -9.02 3.57
CA ILE A 86 -2.95 -7.58 3.90
C ILE A 86 -3.06 -7.40 5.42
N THR A 87 -4.00 -8.09 6.04
CA THR A 87 -4.21 -8.07 7.49
C THR A 87 -3.00 -8.62 8.24
N LEU A 88 -2.38 -9.69 7.75
CA LEU A 88 -1.16 -10.28 8.31
C LEU A 88 0.01 -9.27 8.30
N ILE A 89 0.27 -8.62 7.16
CA ILE A 89 1.34 -7.63 7.03
C ILE A 89 1.06 -6.41 7.92
N ARG A 90 -0.18 -5.92 7.97
CA ARG A 90 -0.58 -4.84 8.87
C ARG A 90 -0.31 -5.21 10.35
N ASN A 91 -0.72 -6.40 10.79
CA ASN A 91 -0.54 -6.83 12.17
C ASN A 91 0.95 -7.02 12.51
N LEU A 92 1.76 -7.58 11.61
CA LEU A 92 3.20 -7.65 11.75
C LEU A 92 3.80 -6.26 11.98
N ARG A 93 3.40 -5.28 11.16
CA ARG A 93 3.82 -3.89 11.27
C ARG A 93 3.46 -3.30 12.63
N HIS A 94 2.21 -3.39 13.06
CA HIS A 94 1.74 -2.86 14.34
C HIS A 94 2.46 -3.49 15.54
N VAL A 95 2.76 -4.79 15.50
CA VAL A 95 3.55 -5.44 16.54
C VAL A 95 4.98 -4.92 16.54
N ALA A 96 5.60 -4.77 15.37
CA ALA A 96 6.96 -4.26 15.23
C ALA A 96 7.08 -2.81 15.73
N GLU A 97 6.13 -1.93 15.37
CA GLU A 97 6.09 -0.52 15.82
C GLU A 97 6.03 -0.38 17.33
N ARG A 98 5.30 -1.25 18.01
CA ARG A 98 5.16 -1.20 19.47
C ARG A 98 6.33 -1.80 20.23
N ASN A 99 7.07 -2.74 19.62
CA ASN A 99 8.04 -3.55 20.35
C ASN A 99 9.50 -3.33 19.89
N LEU A 100 9.72 -2.73 18.71
CA LEU A 100 11.05 -2.46 18.19
C LEU A 100 11.37 -0.96 18.31
N ALA A 101 12.16 -0.59 19.33
CA ALA A 101 12.53 0.81 19.59
C ALA A 101 13.22 1.48 18.39
N GLU A 102 14.00 0.72 17.60
CA GLU A 102 14.66 1.24 16.39
C GLU A 102 13.65 1.63 15.31
N LEU A 103 12.60 0.84 15.11
CA LEU A 103 11.53 1.21 14.18
C LEU A 103 10.81 2.48 14.63
N GLY A 104 10.58 2.64 15.94
CA GLY A 104 10.04 3.87 16.51
C GLY A 104 10.89 5.11 16.17
N ARG A 105 12.24 4.99 16.27
CA ARG A 105 13.16 6.07 15.89
C ARG A 105 13.13 6.39 14.39
N VAL A 106 13.03 5.37 13.53
CA VAL A 106 12.88 5.55 12.09
C VAL A 106 11.59 6.29 11.77
N VAL A 107 10.47 5.86 12.38
CA VAL A 107 9.16 6.51 12.17
C VAL A 107 9.18 7.96 12.64
N GLU A 108 9.71 8.23 13.83
CA GLU A 108 9.85 9.60 14.35
C GLU A 108 10.66 10.46 13.38
N ARG A 109 11.90 10.05 13.09
CA ARG A 109 12.85 10.83 12.29
C ARG A 109 12.39 11.10 10.84
N TYR A 110 11.79 10.12 10.18
CA TYR A 110 11.52 10.22 8.74
C TYR A 110 10.07 10.52 8.39
N TYR A 111 9.14 10.36 9.33
CA TYR A 111 7.71 10.47 9.04
C TYR A 111 6.99 11.49 9.92
N ARG A 112 7.17 11.47 11.25
CA ARG A 112 6.43 12.38 12.15
C ARG A 112 6.89 13.81 12.07
N ASP A 113 8.19 14.06 11.99
CA ASP A 113 8.75 15.42 11.92
C ASP A 113 8.44 16.15 10.61
N ARG A 114 7.99 15.45 9.57
CA ARG A 114 7.69 16.05 8.26
C ARG A 114 6.32 16.73 8.19
N ASP A 115 5.42 16.46 9.08
CA ASP A 115 4.07 17.01 9.05
C ASP A 115 3.62 17.50 10.42
N SER A 116 3.49 18.81 10.56
CA SER A 116 3.03 19.48 11.80
C SER A 116 1.55 19.30 12.10
N LEU A 117 0.74 18.81 11.14
CA LEU A 117 -0.67 18.54 11.33
C LEU A 117 -0.92 17.06 11.46
N GLU A 118 -1.76 16.69 12.43
CA GLU A 118 -2.19 15.30 12.56
C GLU A 118 -2.87 14.79 11.28
N PRO A 119 -2.60 13.55 10.87
CA PRO A 119 -3.30 12.92 9.76
C PRO A 119 -4.80 12.82 10.07
N ILE A 120 -5.62 12.75 9.03
CA ILE A 120 -7.06 12.50 9.19
C ILE A 120 -7.28 10.99 9.34
N SER A 121 -8.07 10.60 10.34
CA SER A 121 -8.42 9.19 10.54
C SER A 121 -9.35 8.69 9.43
N ARG A 122 -9.39 7.37 9.23
CA ARG A 122 -10.30 6.72 8.27
C ARG A 122 -11.77 7.05 8.56
N ASP A 123 -12.17 7.06 9.83
CA ASP A 123 -13.57 7.30 10.21
C ASP A 123 -13.94 8.78 9.98
N GLU A 124 -13.06 9.70 10.28
CA GLU A 124 -13.24 11.10 9.97
C GLU A 124 -13.33 11.31 8.44
N LEU A 125 -12.45 10.68 7.65
CA LEU A 125 -12.52 10.78 6.19
C LEU A 125 -13.84 10.24 5.66
N ARG A 126 -14.31 9.08 6.13
CA ARG A 126 -15.62 8.52 5.74
C ARG A 126 -16.79 9.46 6.07
N ALA A 127 -16.76 10.07 7.23
CA ALA A 127 -17.79 11.04 7.62
C ALA A 127 -17.79 12.27 6.71
N ARG A 128 -16.61 12.79 6.34
CA ARG A 128 -16.44 13.94 5.46
C ARG A 128 -16.80 13.65 4.00
N LEU A 129 -16.46 12.45 3.51
CA LEU A 129 -16.84 12.00 2.17
C LEU A 129 -18.36 11.94 1.99
N ARG A 130 -19.11 11.42 2.98
CA ARG A 130 -20.58 11.42 2.95
C ARG A 130 -21.19 12.80 2.90
N LYS A 131 -20.50 13.82 3.43
CA LYS A 131 -20.94 15.22 3.41
C LYS A 131 -20.47 15.99 2.15
N GLY A 132 -19.66 15.37 1.30
CA GLY A 132 -19.06 16.06 0.14
C GLY A 132 -18.11 17.20 0.51
N SER A 133 -17.60 17.24 1.75
CA SER A 133 -16.80 18.36 2.28
C SER A 133 -15.30 18.20 2.10
N VAL A 134 -14.85 17.13 1.45
CA VAL A 134 -13.44 16.81 1.26
C VAL A 134 -13.22 16.16 -0.11
N LEU A 135 -12.07 16.44 -0.70
CA LEU A 135 -11.58 15.77 -1.89
C LEU A 135 -10.42 14.84 -1.52
N VAL A 136 -10.51 13.58 -1.91
CA VAL A 136 -9.38 12.65 -1.81
C VAL A 136 -8.48 12.81 -3.03
N LEU A 137 -7.21 13.12 -2.77
CA LEU A 137 -6.17 13.19 -3.78
C LEU A 137 -5.30 11.94 -3.66
N ASP A 138 -5.46 11.00 -4.58
CA ASP A 138 -4.59 9.82 -4.66
C ASP A 138 -3.30 10.21 -5.38
N VAL A 139 -2.18 10.16 -4.64
CA VAL A 139 -0.86 10.61 -5.10
C VAL A 139 0.05 9.46 -5.52
N ARG A 140 -0.48 8.24 -5.56
CA ARG A 140 0.20 7.04 -6.07
C ARG A 140 0.36 7.08 -7.60
N PRO A 141 1.23 6.24 -8.17
CA PRO A 141 1.27 6.01 -9.60
C PRO A 141 -0.10 5.67 -10.20
N THR A 142 -0.35 6.08 -11.44
CA THR A 142 -1.67 5.92 -12.09
C THR A 142 -2.11 4.49 -12.28
N ASP A 143 -1.17 3.56 -12.43
CA ASP A 143 -1.44 2.12 -12.52
C ASP A 143 -1.96 1.55 -11.19
N GLU A 144 -1.45 2.04 -10.05
CA GLU A 144 -1.95 1.68 -8.72
C GLU A 144 -3.36 2.22 -8.48
N PHE A 145 -3.60 3.46 -8.87
CA PHE A 145 -4.94 4.05 -8.84
C PHE A 145 -5.93 3.24 -9.69
N ALA A 146 -5.51 2.83 -10.89
CA ALA A 146 -6.34 2.04 -11.79
C ALA A 146 -6.64 0.64 -11.23
N ALA A 147 -5.73 0.04 -10.45
CA ALA A 147 -5.97 -1.24 -9.78
C ALA A 147 -7.02 -1.15 -8.67
N GLY A 148 -7.17 0.03 -8.06
CA GLY A 148 -8.17 0.35 -7.06
C GLY A 148 -7.81 1.60 -6.26
N HIS A 149 -8.82 2.39 -5.89
CA HIS A 149 -8.66 3.65 -5.17
C HIS A 149 -9.83 3.91 -4.22
N LEU A 150 -9.69 4.89 -3.34
CA LEU A 150 -10.75 5.32 -2.43
C LEU A 150 -11.92 5.94 -3.23
N PRO A 151 -13.17 5.74 -2.79
CA PRO A 151 -14.33 6.28 -3.48
C PRO A 151 -14.24 7.79 -3.71
N GLY A 152 -14.50 8.22 -4.94
CA GLY A 152 -14.48 9.61 -5.34
C GLY A 152 -13.10 10.26 -5.38
N ALA A 153 -12.00 9.50 -5.27
CA ALA A 153 -10.65 10.04 -5.33
C ALA A 153 -10.29 10.47 -6.76
N ILE A 154 -9.53 11.56 -6.87
CA ILE A 154 -8.87 11.95 -8.13
C ILE A 154 -7.41 11.50 -8.11
N SER A 155 -6.92 11.08 -9.29
CA SER A 155 -5.53 10.63 -9.46
C SER A 155 -4.64 11.76 -9.95
N ILE A 156 -3.71 12.18 -9.10
CA ILE A 156 -2.60 13.06 -9.49
C ILE A 156 -1.33 12.53 -8.81
N PRO A 157 -0.52 11.74 -9.51
CA PRO A 157 0.75 11.26 -8.97
C PRO A 157 1.59 12.41 -8.39
N VAL A 158 2.29 12.15 -7.29
CA VAL A 158 3.05 13.19 -6.58
C VAL A 158 4.01 13.95 -7.50
N SER A 159 4.63 13.28 -8.45
CA SER A 159 5.52 13.89 -9.47
C SER A 159 4.81 14.88 -10.41
N GLU A 160 3.50 14.79 -10.53
CA GLU A 160 2.68 15.63 -11.42
C GLU A 160 1.97 16.80 -10.71
N ILE A 161 1.91 16.79 -9.38
CA ILE A 161 1.13 17.79 -8.61
C ILE A 161 1.50 19.22 -9.02
N LYS A 162 2.81 19.54 -9.10
CA LYS A 162 3.26 20.90 -9.43
C LYS A 162 2.71 21.39 -10.79
N ARG A 163 2.60 20.50 -11.77
CA ARG A 163 2.09 20.80 -13.12
C ARG A 163 0.57 20.89 -13.14
N ARG A 164 -0.11 20.11 -12.29
CA ARG A 164 -1.57 19.90 -12.32
C ARG A 164 -2.31 20.59 -11.17
N LEU A 165 -1.68 21.59 -10.50
CA LEU A 165 -2.30 22.35 -9.39
C LEU A 165 -3.64 22.97 -9.74
N LYS A 166 -3.86 23.36 -11.01
CA LYS A 166 -5.12 23.98 -11.48
C LYS A 166 -6.31 23.01 -11.47
N GLU A 167 -6.06 21.70 -11.46
CA GLU A 167 -7.09 20.67 -11.42
C GLU A 167 -7.61 20.44 -9.99
N ILE A 168 -6.89 20.94 -8.98
CA ILE A 168 -7.22 20.75 -7.57
C ILE A 168 -8.05 21.96 -7.09
N PRO A 169 -9.30 21.76 -6.63
CA PRO A 169 -10.14 22.84 -6.16
C PRO A 169 -9.65 23.42 -4.82
N LYS A 170 -9.46 24.72 -4.75
CA LYS A 170 -9.05 25.39 -3.51
C LYS A 170 -10.20 25.56 -2.50
N SER A 171 -11.43 25.39 -2.92
CA SER A 171 -12.62 25.53 -2.09
C SER A 171 -12.86 24.37 -1.14
N GLN A 172 -12.24 23.20 -1.39
CA GLN A 172 -12.41 21.98 -0.61
C GLN A 172 -11.15 21.68 0.23
N ASP A 173 -11.35 20.97 1.33
CA ASP A 173 -10.26 20.37 2.07
C ASP A 173 -9.72 19.17 1.27
N ILE A 174 -8.41 19.03 1.20
CA ILE A 174 -7.74 17.98 0.47
C ILE A 174 -7.21 16.92 1.44
N VAL A 175 -7.49 15.66 1.15
CA VAL A 175 -6.89 14.53 1.87
C VAL A 175 -6.00 13.74 0.90
N ALA A 176 -4.69 13.86 1.08
CA ALA A 176 -3.71 13.12 0.29
C ALA A 176 -3.67 11.65 0.76
N CYS A 177 -3.92 10.73 -0.16
CA CYS A 177 -3.85 9.29 0.04
C CYS A 177 -2.65 8.72 -0.71
N CYS A 178 -1.84 7.88 -0.04
CA CYS A 178 -0.74 7.15 -0.64
C CYS A 178 -0.83 5.64 -0.30
N ARG A 179 0.24 4.87 -0.56
CA ARG A 179 0.26 3.40 -0.40
C ARG A 179 -0.06 2.95 1.03
N GLY A 180 0.63 3.53 2.01
CA GLY A 180 0.58 3.07 3.39
C GLY A 180 1.34 4.00 4.33
N PRO A 181 1.50 3.64 5.61
CA PRO A 181 2.06 4.52 6.64
C PRO A 181 3.51 4.95 6.39
N TYR A 182 4.29 4.14 5.67
CA TYR A 182 5.69 4.44 5.33
C TYR A 182 5.89 5.00 3.92
N CYS A 183 4.81 5.43 3.27
CA CYS A 183 4.91 6.05 1.96
C CYS A 183 5.14 7.56 2.08
N VAL A 184 6.20 8.06 1.47
CA VAL A 184 6.56 9.49 1.51
C VAL A 184 5.71 10.37 0.61
N TYR A 185 5.00 9.82 -0.37
CA TYR A 185 4.27 10.57 -1.39
C TYR A 185 3.21 11.52 -0.83
N SER A 186 2.52 11.13 0.25
CA SER A 186 1.53 12.01 0.88
C SER A 186 2.19 13.19 1.61
N TYR A 187 3.38 13.01 2.17
CA TYR A 187 4.17 14.09 2.77
C TYR A 187 4.63 15.08 1.72
N GLU A 188 5.23 14.59 0.64
CA GLU A 188 5.66 15.42 -0.50
C GLU A 188 4.50 16.19 -1.12
N ALA A 189 3.34 15.55 -1.25
CA ALA A 189 2.14 16.21 -1.76
C ALA A 189 1.74 17.39 -0.87
N ILE A 190 1.74 17.22 0.45
CA ILE A 190 1.38 18.28 1.40
C ILE A 190 2.41 19.40 1.38
N GLU A 191 3.71 19.09 1.32
CA GLU A 191 4.80 20.06 1.19
C GLU A 191 4.64 20.93 -0.07
N ILE A 192 4.08 20.37 -1.16
CA ILE A 192 3.80 21.11 -2.39
C ILE A 192 2.51 21.93 -2.27
N LEU A 193 1.46 21.38 -1.67
CA LEU A 193 0.10 21.97 -1.69
C LEU A 193 -0.06 23.11 -0.70
N ARG A 194 0.41 22.95 0.55
CA ARG A 194 0.18 23.96 1.61
C ARG A 194 0.77 25.33 1.30
N PRO A 195 2.02 25.46 0.79
CA PRO A 195 2.57 26.78 0.41
C PRO A 195 1.80 27.47 -0.74
N LYS A 196 0.97 26.70 -1.48
CA LYS A 196 0.09 27.20 -2.54
C LYS A 196 -1.32 27.55 -2.06
N GLY A 197 -1.54 27.51 -0.74
CA GLY A 197 -2.80 27.90 -0.10
C GLY A 197 -3.88 26.82 -0.08
N PHE A 198 -3.53 25.54 -0.30
CA PHE A 198 -4.46 24.43 -0.15
C PHE A 198 -4.54 23.99 1.31
N ARG A 199 -5.76 23.70 1.79
CA ARG A 199 -5.98 23.06 3.08
C ARG A 199 -5.82 21.56 2.90
N ALA A 200 -4.59 21.05 3.08
CA ALA A 200 -4.24 19.66 2.80
C ALA A 200 -3.76 18.92 4.06
N ARG A 201 -4.29 17.73 4.28
CA ARG A 201 -3.90 16.77 5.33
C ARG A 201 -3.63 15.41 4.70
N ARG A 202 -2.92 14.55 5.41
CA ARG A 202 -2.68 13.16 4.99
C ARG A 202 -3.78 12.24 5.53
N LEU A 203 -4.11 11.18 4.78
CA LEU A 203 -4.86 10.06 5.32
C LEU A 203 -3.92 9.21 6.20
N ASP A 204 -4.36 8.92 7.42
CA ASP A 204 -3.67 7.97 8.30
C ASP A 204 -3.67 6.56 7.69
N GLY A 205 -2.49 5.95 7.61
CA GLY A 205 -2.30 4.60 7.08
C GLY A 205 -2.45 4.41 5.57
N GLY A 206 -3.03 5.37 4.84
CA GLY A 206 -3.16 5.30 3.38
C GLY A 206 -4.06 4.17 2.86
N PHE A 207 -3.83 3.76 1.61
CA PHE A 207 -4.65 2.78 0.88
C PHE A 207 -4.59 1.37 1.48
N SER A 208 -3.41 0.91 1.92
CA SER A 208 -3.27 -0.44 2.50
C SER A 208 -4.10 -0.63 3.78
N GLU A 209 -4.14 0.39 4.64
CA GLU A 209 -4.94 0.35 5.86
C GLU A 209 -6.44 0.48 5.58
N TRP A 210 -6.80 1.19 4.51
CA TRP A 210 -8.18 1.25 4.01
C TRP A 210 -8.66 -0.12 3.54
N LEU A 211 -7.85 -0.83 2.73
CA LEU A 211 -8.12 -2.19 2.28
C LEU A 211 -8.21 -3.18 3.44
N ALA A 212 -7.24 -3.14 4.36
CA ALA A 212 -7.21 -4.03 5.52
C ALA A 212 -8.42 -3.85 6.46
N ALA A 213 -9.09 -2.69 6.39
CA ALA A 213 -10.33 -2.44 7.10
C ALA A 213 -11.58 -2.93 6.35
N GLY A 214 -11.43 -3.58 5.19
CA GLY A 214 -12.55 -4.06 4.36
C GLY A 214 -13.42 -2.93 3.79
N LEU A 215 -12.86 -1.72 3.66
CA LEU A 215 -13.62 -0.57 3.18
C LEU A 215 -13.75 -0.58 1.65
N PRO A 216 -14.84 0.02 1.10
CA PRO A 216 -15.10 0.01 -0.32
C PRO A 216 -14.01 0.75 -1.11
N ILE A 217 -13.71 0.21 -2.28
CA ILE A 217 -12.82 0.82 -3.27
C ILE A 217 -13.53 0.94 -4.61
N GLU A 218 -13.08 1.89 -5.43
CA GLU A 218 -13.49 2.02 -6.83
C GLU A 218 -12.37 1.56 -7.75
N ARG A 219 -12.76 1.13 -8.94
CA ARG A 219 -11.87 0.84 -10.07
C ARG A 219 -12.40 1.56 -11.29
N PRO A 220 -11.54 2.07 -12.19
CA PRO A 220 -12.00 2.59 -13.47
C PRO A 220 -12.86 1.53 -14.16
N ARG A 221 -14.02 1.93 -14.68
CA ARG A 221 -14.84 1.02 -15.50
C ARG A 221 -14.00 0.59 -16.71
N ALA A 222 -13.88 -0.72 -16.91
CA ALA A 222 -13.31 -1.21 -18.16
C ALA A 222 -14.07 -0.56 -19.34
N PRO A 223 -13.36 -0.08 -20.39
CA PRO A 223 -14.04 0.42 -21.57
C PRO A 223 -14.96 -0.69 -22.05
N THR A 224 -16.28 -0.40 -22.14
CA THR A 224 -17.25 -1.29 -22.77
C THR A 224 -16.75 -1.53 -24.20
N ARG A 225 -16.34 -2.75 -24.49
CA ARG A 225 -16.08 -3.16 -25.87
C ARG A 225 -17.42 -3.05 -26.61
N ASN A 226 -17.56 -2.00 -27.44
CA ASN A 226 -18.57 -1.96 -28.49
C ASN A 226 -18.18 -2.93 -29.59
#